data_f9d78707a23d6f2a1f93ef86c1959366
#
_entry.id   f9d78707a23d6f2a1f93ef86c1959366
#
_cell.length_a   1.000
_cell.length_b   1.000
_cell.length_c   1.000
_cell.angle_alpha   90.00
_cell.angle_beta   90.00
_cell.angle_gamma   90.00
#
_symmetry.space_group_name_H-M   'P 1'
#
loop_
_entity.id
_entity.type
_entity.pdbx_description
1 polymer ?
#
loop_
_entity_poly.entity_id
_entity_poly.type
_entity_poly.pdbx_seq_one_letter_code
_entity_poly.pdbx_strand_id
1 'polypeptide(L)'
;MSNTEGSHDFGLYLKDKLKEKSLSLSKLSSLTGIDKSTISRIINHKQKANINHLEKISKALDIPLEELLVEDGYNINNENIQHKGEFDINNNYESIDDIFKLSSLVENTELKGLIESQLNKYQLYLKTDEGKNVLYKNFNNKIEKIDKGGAFVEKLKDMYKQFCSKDIPIKELLLIGSGLLYFITPIDIIPDFIFPIGFLDDIIAIKIVLDMLDKI
;
A
#
# COMPACT_ATOMS: atom_id res chain seq x y z
N MET A 1 1.51 -36.12 15.40
CA MET A 1 1.91 -34.96 16.23
C MET A 1 1.69 -33.73 15.38
N SER A 2 0.57 -33.08 15.57
CA SER A 2 0.09 -31.95 14.80
C SER A 2 0.79 -30.68 15.30
N ASN A 3 1.55 -30.03 14.41
CA ASN A 3 2.05 -28.68 14.63
C ASN A 3 0.86 -27.72 14.68
N THR A 4 0.50 -27.28 15.87
CA THR A 4 -0.34 -26.11 16.08
C THR A 4 0.52 -24.86 15.91
N GLU A 5 0.60 -24.34 14.67
CA GLU A 5 0.96 -22.95 14.43
C GLU A 5 -0.10 -22.11 15.13
N GLY A 6 0.35 -21.20 16.01
CA GLY A 6 -0.53 -20.36 16.81
C GLY A 6 -1.41 -19.51 15.88
N SER A 7 -2.69 -19.87 15.78
CA SER A 7 -3.68 -19.01 15.13
C SER A 7 -3.85 -17.76 16.01
N HIS A 8 -3.33 -16.64 15.56
CA HIS A 8 -3.64 -15.35 16.15
C HIS A 8 -5.15 -15.12 16.05
N ASP A 9 -5.83 -15.09 17.19
CA ASP A 9 -7.26 -14.87 17.27
C ASP A 9 -7.53 -13.38 17.51
N PHE A 10 -7.62 -12.61 16.42
CA PHE A 10 -7.89 -11.17 16.48
C PHE A 10 -9.13 -10.83 17.30
N GLY A 11 -10.17 -11.68 17.24
CA GLY A 11 -11.39 -11.47 18.01
C GLY A 11 -11.17 -11.58 19.52
N LEU A 12 -10.35 -12.53 19.94
CA LEU A 12 -9.96 -12.68 21.34
C LEU A 12 -9.07 -11.53 21.80
N TYR A 13 -8.04 -11.23 20.99
CA TYR A 13 -7.14 -10.09 21.23
C TYR A 13 -7.91 -8.78 21.42
N LEU A 14 -8.86 -8.46 20.53
CA LEU A 14 -9.65 -7.24 20.63
C LEU A 14 -10.56 -7.21 21.87
N LYS A 15 -11.12 -8.35 22.29
CA LYS A 15 -11.87 -8.48 23.54
C LYS A 15 -11.01 -8.17 24.76
N ASP A 16 -9.79 -8.68 24.78
CA ASP A 16 -8.86 -8.46 25.90
C ASP A 16 -8.43 -6.99 25.99
N LYS A 17 -8.12 -6.35 24.86
CA LYS A 17 -7.80 -4.92 24.80
C LYS A 17 -8.96 -4.03 25.26
N LEU A 18 -10.19 -4.38 24.89
CA LEU A 18 -11.38 -3.69 25.37
C LEU A 18 -11.55 -3.82 26.87
N LYS A 19 -11.29 -5.01 27.42
CA LYS A 19 -11.36 -5.27 28.86
C LYS A 19 -10.27 -4.50 29.62
N GLU A 20 -9.03 -4.52 29.13
CA GLU A 20 -7.91 -3.75 29.71
C GLU A 20 -8.23 -2.25 29.79
N LYS A 21 -8.84 -1.70 28.74
CA LYS A 21 -9.23 -0.27 28.68
C LYS A 21 -10.61 0.01 29.29
N SER A 22 -11.27 -0.98 29.88
CA SER A 22 -12.62 -0.87 30.44
C SER A 22 -13.65 -0.30 29.46
N LEU A 23 -13.52 -0.64 28.17
CA LEU A 23 -14.39 -0.17 27.10
C LEU A 23 -15.42 -1.23 26.70
N SER A 24 -16.67 -0.80 26.52
CA SER A 24 -17.71 -1.65 25.94
C SER A 24 -17.71 -1.59 24.42
N LEU A 25 -18.29 -2.62 23.75
CA LEU A 25 -18.49 -2.61 22.31
C LEU A 25 -19.28 -1.39 21.81
N SER A 26 -20.26 -0.93 22.61
CA SER A 26 -21.03 0.26 22.26
C SER A 26 -20.17 1.52 22.33
N LYS A 27 -19.24 1.60 23.27
CA LYS A 27 -18.32 2.72 23.37
C LYS A 27 -17.29 2.70 22.24
N LEU A 28 -16.76 1.53 21.89
CA LEU A 28 -15.87 1.38 20.73
C LEU A 28 -16.59 1.79 19.43
N SER A 29 -17.84 1.35 19.24
CA SER A 29 -18.67 1.76 18.10
C SER A 29 -18.80 3.28 18.00
N SER A 30 -19.06 3.96 19.14
CA SER A 30 -19.16 5.43 19.19
C SER A 30 -17.85 6.13 18.88
N LEU A 31 -16.70 5.57 19.30
CA LEU A 31 -15.38 6.16 19.08
C LEU A 31 -14.89 5.97 17.64
N THR A 32 -15.20 4.80 17.04
CA THR A 32 -14.71 4.43 15.71
C THR A 32 -15.66 4.81 14.59
N GLY A 33 -16.95 5.05 14.89
CA GLY A 33 -18.00 5.17 13.90
C GLY A 33 -18.29 3.85 13.14
N ILE A 34 -17.80 2.72 13.64
CA ILE A 34 -18.10 1.38 13.10
C ILE A 34 -19.35 0.85 13.81
N ASP A 35 -20.30 0.33 13.02
CA ASP A 35 -21.51 -0.25 13.60
C ASP A 35 -21.18 -1.36 14.60
N LYS A 36 -21.86 -1.36 15.75
CA LYS A 36 -21.69 -2.36 16.80
C LYS A 36 -21.88 -3.80 16.28
N SER A 37 -22.80 -3.98 15.33
CA SER A 37 -23.03 -5.29 14.68
C SER A 37 -21.81 -5.73 13.87
N THR A 38 -21.14 -4.81 13.18
CA THR A 38 -19.90 -5.07 12.43
C THR A 38 -18.76 -5.44 13.37
N ILE A 39 -18.54 -4.66 14.44
CA ILE A 39 -17.53 -4.97 15.47
C ILE A 39 -17.80 -6.36 16.07
N SER A 40 -19.08 -6.67 16.39
CA SER A 40 -19.46 -7.98 16.93
C SER A 40 -19.18 -9.12 15.96
N ARG A 41 -19.40 -8.92 14.65
CA ARG A 41 -19.09 -9.94 13.62
C ARG A 41 -17.58 -10.17 13.51
N ILE A 42 -16.78 -9.10 13.55
CA ILE A 42 -15.31 -9.17 13.52
C ILE A 42 -14.82 -9.99 14.72
N ILE A 43 -15.25 -9.62 15.92
CA ILE A 43 -14.86 -10.29 17.18
C ILE A 43 -15.27 -11.78 17.20
N ASN A 44 -16.35 -12.15 16.53
CA ASN A 44 -16.83 -13.53 16.49
C ASN A 44 -16.45 -14.25 15.17
N HIS A 45 -15.46 -13.78 14.43
CA HIS A 45 -14.95 -14.34 13.17
C HIS A 45 -16.01 -14.56 12.08
N LYS A 46 -17.14 -13.84 12.16
CA LYS A 46 -18.18 -13.86 11.14
C LYS A 46 -17.92 -12.89 9.98
N GLN A 47 -16.94 -12.01 10.15
CA GLN A 47 -16.46 -11.04 9.16
C GLN A 47 -15.01 -10.70 9.47
N LYS A 48 -14.15 -10.69 8.45
CA LYS A 48 -12.77 -10.21 8.59
C LYS A 48 -12.76 -8.68 8.77
N ALA A 49 -11.90 -8.17 9.64
CA ALA A 49 -11.67 -6.74 9.72
C ALA A 49 -11.02 -6.26 8.41
N ASN A 50 -11.54 -5.19 7.84
CA ASN A 50 -10.80 -4.48 6.80
C ASN A 50 -9.87 -3.45 7.47
N ILE A 51 -8.93 -2.97 6.72
CA ILE A 51 -7.89 -2.07 7.22
C ILE A 51 -8.47 -0.76 7.77
N ASN A 52 -9.52 -0.22 7.17
CA ASN A 52 -10.25 0.95 7.70
C ASN A 52 -10.84 0.66 9.09
N HIS A 53 -11.31 -0.59 9.34
CA HIS A 53 -11.73 -1.00 10.68
C HIS A 53 -10.54 -1.00 11.65
N LEU A 54 -9.40 -1.59 11.25
CA LEU A 54 -8.20 -1.69 12.08
C LEU A 54 -7.64 -0.31 12.44
N GLU A 55 -7.58 0.61 11.48
CA GLU A 55 -7.13 1.99 11.71
C GLU A 55 -8.02 2.73 12.71
N LYS A 56 -9.34 2.68 12.51
CA LYS A 56 -10.28 3.32 13.44
C LYS A 56 -10.18 2.73 14.85
N ILE A 57 -9.97 1.41 14.95
CA ILE A 57 -9.76 0.71 16.21
C ILE A 57 -8.42 1.11 16.83
N SER A 58 -7.34 1.17 16.03
CA SER A 58 -6.02 1.64 16.43
C SER A 58 -6.09 3.01 17.10
N LYS A 59 -6.68 4.00 16.42
CA LYS A 59 -6.87 5.36 16.95
C LYS A 59 -7.76 5.40 18.19
N ALA A 60 -8.84 4.62 18.22
CA ALA A 60 -9.78 4.62 19.35
C ALA A 60 -9.23 3.92 20.59
N LEU A 61 -8.38 2.93 20.42
CA LEU A 61 -7.78 2.15 21.49
C LEU A 61 -6.34 2.57 21.80
N ASP A 62 -5.77 3.51 21.05
CA ASP A 62 -4.36 3.90 21.18
C ASP A 62 -3.44 2.67 21.19
N ILE A 63 -3.60 1.85 20.15
CA ILE A 63 -2.82 0.65 19.87
C ILE A 63 -2.14 0.84 18.52
N PRO A 64 -0.83 0.53 18.37
CA PRO A 64 -0.16 0.59 17.08
C PRO A 64 -0.93 -0.21 16.01
N LEU A 65 -1.10 0.37 14.83
CA LEU A 65 -1.82 -0.29 13.73
C LEU A 65 -1.12 -1.59 13.32
N GLU A 66 0.20 -1.61 13.38
CA GLU A 66 1.04 -2.77 13.08
C GLU A 66 0.70 -3.96 13.99
N GLU A 67 0.47 -3.72 15.28
CA GLU A 67 0.08 -4.74 16.25
C GLU A 67 -1.29 -5.35 15.86
N LEU A 68 -2.26 -4.51 15.47
CA LEU A 68 -3.58 -4.96 15.01
C LEU A 68 -3.51 -5.73 13.69
N LEU A 69 -2.62 -5.34 12.78
CA LEU A 69 -2.42 -6.03 11.50
C LEU A 69 -1.84 -7.43 11.73
N VAL A 70 -0.81 -7.56 12.56
CA VAL A 70 -0.22 -8.86 12.92
C VAL A 70 -1.27 -9.79 13.53
N GLU A 71 -2.04 -9.27 14.49
CA GLU A 71 -3.08 -10.05 15.19
C GLU A 71 -4.25 -10.45 14.26
N ASP A 72 -4.61 -9.66 13.25
CA ASP A 72 -5.61 -10.02 12.22
C ASP A 72 -5.05 -10.94 11.13
N GLY A 73 -3.77 -11.40 11.27
CA GLY A 73 -3.13 -12.36 10.37
C GLY A 73 -2.51 -11.75 9.12
N TYR A 74 -2.26 -10.45 9.10
CA TYR A 74 -1.39 -9.85 8.09
C TYR A 74 0.08 -10.19 8.42
N ASN A 75 0.78 -10.77 7.45
CA ASN A 75 2.16 -11.25 7.65
C ASN A 75 3.14 -10.06 7.58
N ILE A 76 3.29 -9.38 8.70
CA ILE A 76 4.32 -8.35 8.87
C ILE A 76 5.53 -9.06 9.51
N ASN A 77 6.50 -9.46 8.70
CA ASN A 77 7.72 -10.08 9.22
C ASN A 77 8.47 -9.10 10.13
N ASN A 78 8.44 -9.37 11.43
CA ASN A 78 8.92 -8.53 12.52
C ASN A 78 10.46 -8.39 12.62
N GLU A 79 11.25 -8.84 11.65
CA GLU A 79 12.71 -8.84 11.81
C GLU A 79 13.39 -7.48 11.57
N ASN A 80 12.66 -6.46 11.08
CA ASN A 80 13.26 -5.16 10.76
C ASN A 80 12.48 -3.90 11.26
N ILE A 81 11.46 -4.05 12.13
CA ILE A 81 10.75 -2.88 12.65
C ILE A 81 11.14 -2.62 14.11
N GLN A 82 12.41 -2.23 14.35
CA GLN A 82 12.85 -1.62 15.61
C GLN A 82 13.16 -0.13 15.43
N HIS A 83 12.31 0.61 14.77
CA HIS A 83 12.39 2.07 14.87
C HIS A 83 11.00 2.68 15.04
N LYS A 84 10.74 3.13 16.28
CA LYS A 84 9.74 4.15 16.60
C LYS A 84 10.05 5.42 15.82
N GLY A 85 9.19 5.80 14.91
CA GLY A 85 9.29 7.08 14.20
C GLY A 85 8.50 6.99 12.90
N GLU A 86 7.85 8.07 12.54
CA GLU A 86 7.19 8.25 11.26
C GLU A 86 7.99 7.61 10.14
N PHE A 87 7.37 6.70 9.38
CA PHE A 87 7.98 6.09 8.19
C PHE A 87 8.14 7.18 7.14
N ASP A 88 9.23 7.93 7.25
CA ASP A 88 9.64 8.89 6.23
C ASP A 88 10.51 8.14 5.21
N ILE A 89 9.91 7.69 4.10
CA ILE A 89 10.61 7.05 2.98
C ILE A 89 11.81 7.90 2.54
N ASN A 90 11.73 9.20 2.72
CA ASN A 90 12.73 10.13 2.25
C ASN A 90 14.00 10.17 3.11
N ASN A 91 13.95 9.69 4.36
CA ASN A 91 15.09 9.83 5.28
C ASN A 91 15.80 8.51 5.65
N ASN A 92 15.16 7.34 5.42
CA ASN A 92 15.65 6.05 5.96
C ASN A 92 16.08 5.03 4.90
N TYR A 93 15.83 5.26 3.61
CA TYR A 93 16.14 4.30 2.56
C TYR A 93 17.14 4.89 1.57
N GLU A 94 18.36 4.37 1.59
CA GLU A 94 19.45 4.82 0.72
C GLU A 94 19.31 4.27 -0.70
N SER A 95 18.52 3.20 -0.90
CA SER A 95 18.36 2.57 -2.19
C SER A 95 16.92 2.26 -2.56
N ILE A 96 16.64 2.18 -3.86
CA ILE A 96 15.33 1.75 -4.39
C ILE A 96 15.02 0.29 -4.00
N ASP A 97 16.04 -0.56 -3.84
CA ASP A 97 15.88 -1.95 -3.45
C ASP A 97 15.34 -2.09 -2.03
N ASP A 98 15.72 -1.21 -1.12
CA ASP A 98 15.19 -1.21 0.25
C ASP A 98 13.72 -0.81 0.26
N ILE A 99 13.35 0.16 -0.59
CA ILE A 99 11.95 0.56 -0.80
C ILE A 99 11.14 -0.62 -1.37
N PHE A 100 11.68 -1.36 -2.34
CA PHE A 100 11.00 -2.53 -2.92
C PHE A 100 10.90 -3.72 -1.95
N LYS A 101 11.84 -3.88 -1.01
CA LYS A 101 11.72 -4.87 0.07
C LYS A 101 10.52 -4.57 0.98
N LEU A 102 10.26 -3.30 1.29
CA LEU A 102 9.08 -2.90 2.05
C LEU A 102 7.79 -3.28 1.34
N SER A 103 7.70 -3.01 0.04
CA SER A 103 6.49 -3.34 -0.72
C SER A 103 6.19 -4.85 -0.71
N SER A 104 7.23 -5.71 -0.67
CA SER A 104 7.04 -7.16 -0.60
C SER A 104 6.49 -7.66 0.74
N LEU A 105 6.58 -6.88 1.83
CA LEU A 105 5.99 -7.22 3.13
C LEU A 105 4.45 -7.13 3.10
N VAL A 106 3.89 -6.33 2.19
CA VAL A 106 2.46 -6.06 2.08
C VAL A 106 1.86 -6.72 0.83
N GLU A 107 2.71 -7.19 -0.08
CA GLU A 107 2.31 -7.79 -1.35
C GLU A 107 1.53 -9.08 -1.11
N ASN A 108 0.22 -9.04 -1.38
CA ASN A 108 -0.60 -10.23 -1.49
C ASN A 108 -1.08 -10.43 -2.94
N THR A 109 -1.47 -11.65 -3.28
CA THR A 109 -1.85 -12.02 -4.65
C THR A 109 -3.05 -11.22 -5.18
N GLU A 110 -4.00 -10.88 -4.31
CA GLU A 110 -5.20 -10.12 -4.68
C GLU A 110 -4.85 -8.66 -5.02
N LEU A 111 -4.07 -8.00 -4.17
CA LEU A 111 -3.59 -6.64 -4.39
C LEU A 111 -2.77 -6.54 -5.68
N LYS A 112 -1.84 -7.48 -5.88
CA LYS A 112 -1.04 -7.56 -7.09
C LYS A 112 -1.91 -7.68 -8.33
N GLY A 113 -2.91 -8.55 -8.31
CA GLY A 113 -3.86 -8.71 -9.42
C GLY A 113 -4.66 -7.45 -9.73
N LEU A 114 -5.07 -6.69 -8.71
CA LEU A 114 -5.76 -5.41 -8.89
C LEU A 114 -4.84 -4.36 -9.55
N ILE A 115 -3.60 -4.23 -9.08
CA ILE A 115 -2.62 -3.31 -9.65
C ILE A 115 -2.28 -3.70 -11.09
N GLU A 116 -2.02 -4.98 -11.38
CA GLU A 116 -1.75 -5.47 -12.73
C GLU A 116 -2.92 -5.19 -13.68
N SER A 117 -4.16 -5.40 -13.21
CA SER A 117 -5.37 -5.07 -13.98
C SER A 117 -5.43 -3.57 -14.33
N GLN A 118 -5.07 -2.70 -13.40
CA GLN A 118 -5.06 -1.26 -13.62
C GLN A 118 -3.92 -0.85 -14.57
N LEU A 119 -2.72 -1.41 -14.40
CA LEU A 119 -1.59 -1.19 -15.32
C LEU A 119 -1.96 -1.59 -16.77
N ASN A 120 -2.66 -2.70 -16.96
CA ASN A 120 -3.13 -3.12 -18.30
C ASN A 120 -4.10 -2.10 -18.91
N LYS A 121 -5.02 -1.52 -18.13
CA LYS A 121 -5.90 -0.45 -18.61
C LYS A 121 -5.10 0.78 -19.04
N TYR A 122 -4.08 1.16 -18.27
CA TYR A 122 -3.22 2.29 -18.60
C TYR A 122 -2.37 2.05 -19.83
N GLN A 123 -1.88 0.81 -20.07
CA GLN A 123 -1.20 0.48 -21.32
C GLN A 123 -2.14 0.68 -22.54
N LEU A 124 -3.42 0.31 -22.41
CA LEU A 124 -4.41 0.56 -23.47
C LEU A 124 -4.66 2.05 -23.67
N TYR A 125 -4.79 2.80 -22.60
CA TYR A 125 -5.00 4.25 -22.66
C TYR A 125 -3.81 4.99 -23.29
N LEU A 126 -2.57 4.56 -23.03
CA LEU A 126 -1.35 5.12 -23.62
C LEU A 126 -1.21 4.87 -25.14
N LYS A 127 -2.02 3.99 -25.72
CA LYS A 127 -2.08 3.86 -27.18
C LYS A 127 -2.79 5.06 -27.83
N THR A 128 -3.50 5.86 -27.05
CA THR A 128 -4.15 7.09 -27.49
C THR A 128 -3.24 8.31 -27.27
N ASP A 129 -3.40 9.34 -28.08
CA ASP A 129 -2.69 10.60 -27.89
C ASP A 129 -3.13 11.32 -26.60
N GLU A 130 -4.39 11.13 -26.20
CA GLU A 130 -4.91 11.66 -24.94
C GLU A 130 -4.17 11.09 -23.74
N GLY A 131 -4.00 9.77 -23.66
CA GLY A 131 -3.26 9.11 -22.56
C GLY A 131 -1.83 9.60 -22.43
N LYS A 132 -1.12 9.76 -23.55
CA LYS A 132 0.25 10.33 -23.57
C LYS A 132 0.25 11.78 -23.11
N ASN A 133 -0.71 12.60 -23.58
CA ASN A 133 -0.81 14.00 -23.20
C ASN A 133 -1.11 14.18 -21.70
N VAL A 134 -1.94 13.30 -21.12
CA VAL A 134 -2.19 13.29 -19.67
C VAL A 134 -0.89 13.07 -18.89
N LEU A 135 -0.08 12.10 -19.32
CA LEU A 135 1.21 11.84 -18.69
C LEU A 135 2.16 13.04 -18.81
N TYR A 136 2.35 13.57 -20.01
CA TYR A 136 3.24 14.72 -20.24
C TYR A 136 2.85 15.97 -19.43
N LYS A 137 1.55 16.24 -19.28
CA LYS A 137 1.07 17.44 -18.58
C LYS A 137 1.16 17.32 -17.05
N ASN A 138 0.97 16.11 -16.50
CA ASN A 138 0.77 15.96 -15.07
C ASN A 138 1.99 15.43 -14.32
N PHE A 139 2.92 14.75 -14.99
CA PHE A 139 4.07 14.12 -14.33
C PHE A 139 4.91 15.12 -13.53
N ASN A 140 5.38 16.19 -14.17
CA ASN A 140 6.23 17.18 -13.52
C ASN A 140 5.48 17.86 -12.35
N ASN A 141 4.19 18.19 -12.53
CA ASN A 141 3.39 18.81 -11.48
C ASN A 141 3.20 17.86 -10.25
N LYS A 142 3.13 16.55 -10.46
CA LYS A 142 3.04 15.57 -9.36
C LYS A 142 4.39 15.44 -8.66
N ILE A 143 5.49 15.33 -9.41
CA ILE A 143 6.86 15.22 -8.87
C ILE A 143 7.25 16.45 -8.05
N GLU A 144 6.92 17.66 -8.50
CA GLU A 144 7.23 18.92 -7.79
C GLU A 144 6.53 19.05 -6.45
N LYS A 145 5.41 18.36 -6.26
CA LYS A 145 4.67 18.36 -4.99
C LYS A 145 5.25 17.40 -3.95
N ILE A 146 6.19 16.56 -4.33
CA ILE A 146 6.86 15.65 -3.41
C ILE A 146 8.07 16.37 -2.82
N ASP A 147 7.93 16.79 -1.57
CA ASP A 147 8.81 17.75 -0.88
C ASP A 147 10.26 17.25 -0.68
N LYS A 148 10.52 15.94 -0.81
CA LYS A 148 11.84 15.34 -0.66
C LYS A 148 12.06 14.26 -1.71
N GLY A 149 12.97 14.52 -2.65
CA GLY A 149 13.36 13.55 -3.67
C GLY A 149 14.22 12.44 -3.07
N GLY A 150 13.63 11.30 -2.77
CA GLY A 150 14.34 10.06 -2.44
C GLY A 150 14.63 9.22 -3.68
N ALA A 151 15.23 8.04 -3.47
CA ALA A 151 15.58 7.09 -4.53
C ALA A 151 14.38 6.72 -5.41
N PHE A 152 13.17 6.69 -4.86
CA PHE A 152 11.95 6.40 -5.63
C PHE A 152 11.62 7.51 -6.63
N VAL A 153 11.72 8.78 -6.21
CA VAL A 153 11.47 9.92 -7.10
C VAL A 153 12.50 9.98 -8.23
N GLU A 154 13.78 9.72 -7.94
CA GLU A 154 14.80 9.64 -8.98
C GLU A 154 14.52 8.50 -9.96
N LYS A 155 14.06 7.32 -9.49
CA LYS A 155 13.65 6.23 -10.36
C LYS A 155 12.47 6.61 -11.27
N LEU A 156 11.46 7.31 -10.74
CA LEU A 156 10.35 7.83 -11.54
C LEU A 156 10.80 8.82 -12.62
N LYS A 157 11.73 9.72 -12.28
CA LYS A 157 12.32 10.66 -13.26
C LYS A 157 13.07 9.93 -14.36
N ASP A 158 13.83 8.90 -14.03
CA ASP A 158 14.55 8.10 -15.02
C ASP A 158 13.61 7.32 -15.93
N MET A 159 12.55 6.73 -15.38
CA MET A 159 11.49 6.10 -16.17
C MET A 159 10.79 7.10 -17.10
N TYR A 160 10.54 8.32 -16.62
CA TYR A 160 9.94 9.38 -17.46
C TYR A 160 10.87 9.82 -18.58
N LYS A 161 12.18 9.95 -18.34
CA LYS A 161 13.17 10.22 -19.40
C LYS A 161 13.16 9.14 -20.46
N GLN A 162 13.10 7.85 -20.04
CA GLN A 162 12.99 6.73 -20.96
C GLN A 162 11.68 6.80 -21.78
N PHE A 163 10.55 7.06 -21.12
CA PHE A 163 9.27 7.23 -21.81
C PHE A 163 9.28 8.35 -22.87
N CYS A 164 10.00 9.43 -22.62
CA CYS A 164 10.16 10.53 -23.57
C CYS A 164 11.19 10.22 -24.68
N SER A 165 12.00 9.16 -24.55
CA SER A 165 12.95 8.73 -25.56
C SER A 165 12.22 8.18 -26.79
N LYS A 166 12.76 8.46 -27.97
CA LYS A 166 12.20 7.92 -29.22
C LYS A 166 12.74 6.54 -29.60
N ASP A 167 13.71 6.03 -28.84
CA ASP A 167 14.53 4.88 -29.23
C ASP A 167 14.17 3.60 -28.45
N ILE A 168 13.04 3.55 -27.74
CA ILE A 168 12.60 2.35 -27.03
C ILE A 168 11.46 1.62 -27.75
N PRO A 169 11.41 0.28 -27.68
CA PRO A 169 10.33 -0.49 -28.22
C PRO A 169 8.97 -0.08 -27.66
N ILE A 170 7.94 -0.09 -28.50
CA ILE A 170 6.58 0.32 -28.10
C ILE A 170 6.06 -0.47 -26.88
N LYS A 171 6.44 -1.73 -26.73
CA LYS A 171 6.03 -2.57 -25.60
C LYS A 171 6.62 -2.06 -24.29
N GLU A 172 7.89 -1.72 -24.26
CA GLU A 172 8.57 -1.15 -23.11
C GLU A 172 8.01 0.25 -22.78
N LEU A 173 7.80 1.08 -23.81
CA LEU A 173 7.20 2.41 -23.67
C LEU A 173 5.82 2.33 -22.99
N LEU A 174 4.96 1.38 -23.42
CA LEU A 174 3.64 1.21 -22.81
C LEU A 174 3.71 0.71 -21.36
N LEU A 175 4.67 -0.18 -21.05
CA LEU A 175 4.89 -0.64 -19.69
C LEU A 175 5.37 0.49 -18.77
N ILE A 176 6.43 1.18 -19.15
CA ILE A 176 6.97 2.32 -18.40
C ILE A 176 5.89 3.38 -18.19
N GLY A 177 5.21 3.76 -19.26
CA GLY A 177 4.14 4.76 -19.18
C GLY A 177 2.97 4.34 -18.30
N SER A 178 2.63 3.02 -18.25
CA SER A 178 1.55 2.55 -17.38
C SER A 178 1.86 2.71 -15.89
N GLY A 179 3.10 2.46 -15.48
CA GLY A 179 3.55 2.72 -14.11
C GLY A 179 3.54 4.22 -13.79
N LEU A 180 4.01 5.04 -14.72
CA LEU A 180 3.98 6.50 -14.54
C LEU A 180 2.55 7.07 -14.50
N LEU A 181 1.63 6.54 -15.33
CA LEU A 181 0.21 6.91 -15.25
C LEU A 181 -0.42 6.48 -13.94
N TYR A 182 -0.06 5.30 -13.43
CA TYR A 182 -0.51 4.84 -12.12
C TYR A 182 -0.13 5.87 -11.05
N PHE A 183 1.13 6.23 -10.99
CA PHE A 183 1.67 7.21 -10.05
C PHE A 183 1.01 8.59 -10.13
N ILE A 184 0.71 9.14 -11.33
CA ILE A 184 0.13 10.49 -11.45
C ILE A 184 -1.38 10.52 -11.24
N THR A 185 -2.07 9.38 -11.35
CA THR A 185 -3.52 9.30 -11.23
C THR A 185 -3.91 9.14 -9.77
N PRO A 186 -4.86 9.92 -9.23
CA PRO A 186 -5.29 9.81 -7.83
C PRO A 186 -6.23 8.62 -7.63
N ILE A 187 -5.77 7.42 -7.95
CA ILE A 187 -6.50 6.16 -7.72
C ILE A 187 -5.66 5.35 -6.74
N ASP A 188 -5.99 5.49 -5.47
CA ASP A 188 -5.36 4.71 -4.41
C ASP A 188 -6.11 3.37 -4.30
N ILE A 189 -5.48 2.29 -4.75
CA ILE A 189 -5.98 0.92 -4.51
C ILE A 189 -5.78 0.58 -3.03
N ILE A 190 -4.68 1.06 -2.46
CA ILE A 190 -4.45 1.09 -1.00
C ILE A 190 -4.64 2.53 -0.55
N PRO A 191 -5.66 2.85 0.25
CA PRO A 191 -5.80 4.20 0.79
C PRO A 191 -4.57 4.61 1.62
N ASP A 192 -4.05 5.83 1.41
CA ASP A 192 -2.84 6.39 2.04
C ASP A 192 -2.81 6.31 3.57
N PHE A 193 -3.99 6.24 4.19
CA PHE A 193 -4.11 6.14 5.63
C PHE A 193 -3.87 4.74 6.20
N ILE A 194 -3.66 3.73 5.34
CA ILE A 194 -3.43 2.34 5.75
C ILE A 194 -1.97 2.12 6.12
N PHE A 195 -1.09 2.79 5.40
CA PHE A 195 0.33 2.79 5.68
C PHE A 195 0.81 4.24 5.76
N PRO A 196 1.69 4.57 6.71
CA PRO A 196 2.34 5.86 6.75
C PRO A 196 3.26 6.11 5.53
N ILE A 197 3.23 5.22 4.56
CA ILE A 197 3.92 5.28 3.28
C ILE A 197 2.86 5.66 2.23
N GLY A 198 2.65 6.94 2.03
CA GLY A 198 1.63 7.50 1.13
C GLY A 198 1.81 7.20 -0.36
N PHE A 199 2.64 6.21 -0.74
CA PHE A 199 2.88 5.79 -2.12
C PHE A 199 3.13 4.28 -2.21
N LEU A 200 2.59 3.47 -1.28
CA LEU A 200 2.93 2.05 -1.25
C LEU A 200 2.43 1.29 -2.48
N ASP A 201 1.22 1.59 -2.93
CA ASP A 201 0.67 0.99 -4.15
C ASP A 201 1.38 1.50 -5.41
N ASP A 202 1.82 2.76 -5.43
CA ASP A 202 2.69 3.31 -6.47
C ASP A 202 4.04 2.55 -6.52
N ILE A 203 4.64 2.28 -5.37
CA ILE A 203 5.89 1.51 -5.25
C ILE A 203 5.69 0.09 -5.78
N ILE A 204 4.60 -0.59 -5.40
CA ILE A 204 4.27 -1.92 -5.89
C ILE A 204 4.04 -1.91 -7.41
N ALA A 205 3.30 -0.92 -7.92
CA ALA A 205 3.04 -0.77 -9.34
C ALA A 205 4.35 -0.58 -10.15
N ILE A 206 5.25 0.28 -9.67
CA ILE A 206 6.55 0.50 -10.31
C ILE A 206 7.41 -0.76 -10.25
N LYS A 207 7.45 -1.47 -9.12
CA LYS A 207 8.16 -2.75 -9.00
C LYS A 207 7.64 -3.78 -10.01
N ILE A 208 6.32 -3.94 -10.12
CA ILE A 208 5.70 -4.85 -11.10
C ILE A 208 6.12 -4.48 -12.53
N VAL A 209 6.12 -3.19 -12.87
CA VAL A 209 6.55 -2.72 -14.20
C VAL A 209 8.01 -3.06 -14.45
N LEU A 210 8.91 -2.84 -13.49
CA LEU A 210 10.33 -3.17 -13.63
C LEU A 210 10.55 -4.68 -13.78
N ASP A 211 9.87 -5.50 -12.97
CA ASP A 211 9.92 -6.97 -13.08
C ASP A 211 9.40 -7.48 -14.42
N MET A 212 8.47 -6.75 -15.06
CA MET A 212 7.99 -7.06 -16.41
C MET A 212 8.96 -6.63 -17.52
N LEU A 213 9.67 -5.51 -17.31
CA LEU A 213 10.70 -5.02 -18.26
C LEU A 213 11.90 -5.97 -18.29
N ASP A 214 12.32 -6.49 -17.14
CA ASP A 214 13.45 -7.44 -17.04
C ASP A 214 13.20 -8.78 -17.75
N LYS A 215 11.93 -9.06 -18.11
CA LYS A 215 11.52 -10.30 -18.80
C LYS A 215 11.37 -10.14 -20.32
N ILE A 216 11.58 -8.94 -20.84
CA ILE A 216 11.47 -8.64 -22.29
C ILE A 216 12.82 -8.73 -22.97
#